data_8c52680510f49934af52f39fcdce3a5a
#
_entry.id   8c52680510f49934af52f39fcdce3a5a
#
_cell.length_a   1.000
_cell.length_b   1.000
_cell.length_c   1.000
_cell.angle_alpha   90.00
_cell.angle_beta   90.00
_cell.angle_gamma   90.00
#
_symmetry.space_group_name_H-M   'P 1'
#
loop_
_entity.id
_entity.type
_entity.pdbx_description
1 polymer ?
#
loop_
_entity_poly.entity_id
_entity_poly.type
_entity_poly.pdbx_seq_one_letter_code
_entity_poly.pdbx_strand_id
1 'polypeptide(L)'
;MRKEMKSGYTTGSCAAAGTKAAILALQGNVVKEVELHALSGELLHIPIESVEFTATGAKAEVIKNGGDDPDITHGASVFTEVIINPQSEAVNFHAGLGVGTVTEPGLSVELGQPAINPGPRRMMMQVVRELLPQGYGCDITVSIPKGVELAKKTLNPLLGIEGGISVIGTTGIVRPMSEEGFKNSLTPQISVAKANGYDDIVFVPGKIGENIAKNLALPQKALIQTSNFIGHMLEFAADEGIKSVLLLGHLGKLVKVAGGIFYTHSKIADARLEILASYAAMLGMDSDGVKEIFKVKTTEAAMPIIAKYNLVQKGYYDLLAQRASLRAEQHVFNALTVGTVIVTLKGEILGMDDNARKIGGRLGWNLK
;
A
#
# COMPACT_ATOMS: atom_id res chain seq x y z
N MET A 1 19.73 8.27 23.25
CA MET A 1 20.15 7.48 22.05
C MET A 1 18.94 6.70 21.57
N ARG A 2 18.53 6.84 20.31
CA ARG A 2 17.52 5.92 19.73
C ARG A 2 18.16 4.53 19.66
N LYS A 3 17.49 3.53 20.22
CA LYS A 3 17.91 2.14 20.10
C LYS A 3 17.94 1.78 18.62
N GLU A 4 19.05 1.27 18.13
CA GLU A 4 19.17 0.78 16.77
C GLU A 4 18.20 -0.39 16.58
N MET A 5 17.25 -0.24 15.66
CA MET A 5 16.23 -1.25 15.40
C MET A 5 16.81 -2.37 14.55
N LYS A 6 16.47 -3.61 14.88
CA LYS A 6 16.94 -4.80 14.15
C LYS A 6 16.16 -4.96 12.86
N SER A 7 16.86 -5.08 11.74
CA SER A 7 16.28 -5.47 10.45
C SER A 7 15.91 -6.95 10.46
N GLY A 8 14.97 -7.30 9.60
CA GLY A 8 14.58 -8.68 9.33
C GLY A 8 14.77 -9.04 7.85
N TYR A 9 14.26 -10.20 7.45
CA TYR A 9 14.26 -10.63 6.06
C TYR A 9 12.83 -10.82 5.54
N THR A 10 12.63 -10.62 4.23
CA THR A 10 11.30 -10.64 3.60
C THR A 10 10.77 -12.07 3.41
N THR A 11 9.47 -12.23 3.11
CA THR A 11 8.91 -13.53 2.70
C THR A 11 9.61 -14.10 1.48
N GLY A 12 10.07 -13.22 0.57
CA GLY A 12 10.87 -13.62 -0.58
C GLY A 12 12.24 -14.20 -0.22
N SER A 13 12.92 -13.59 0.77
CA SER A 13 14.20 -14.12 1.27
C SER A 13 14.01 -15.44 2.01
N CYS A 14 12.89 -15.62 2.74
CA CYS A 14 12.54 -16.92 3.34
C CYS A 14 12.35 -17.99 2.27
N ALA A 15 11.60 -17.69 1.20
CA ALA A 15 11.37 -18.60 0.10
C ALA A 15 12.68 -18.96 -0.62
N ALA A 16 13.57 -17.98 -0.86
CA ALA A 16 14.88 -18.24 -1.47
C ALA A 16 15.80 -19.08 -0.57
N ALA A 17 15.80 -18.81 0.74
CA ALA A 17 16.55 -19.61 1.72
C ALA A 17 16.01 -21.04 1.80
N GLY A 18 14.69 -21.22 1.80
CA GLY A 18 14.06 -22.52 1.74
C GLY A 18 14.39 -23.27 0.43
N THR A 19 14.41 -22.58 -0.72
CA THR A 19 14.86 -23.13 -2.01
C THR A 19 16.29 -23.65 -1.91
N LYS A 20 17.20 -22.85 -1.32
CA LYS A 20 18.62 -23.22 -1.12
C LYS A 20 18.75 -24.45 -0.25
N ALA A 21 18.07 -24.48 0.89
CA ALA A 21 18.12 -25.59 1.82
C ALA A 21 17.55 -26.90 1.20
N ALA A 22 16.43 -26.79 0.46
CA ALA A 22 15.82 -27.94 -0.20
C ALA A 22 16.75 -28.53 -1.29
N ILE A 23 17.37 -27.69 -2.12
CA ILE A 23 18.32 -28.15 -3.15
C ILE A 23 19.55 -28.80 -2.51
N LEU A 24 20.14 -28.19 -1.48
CA LEU A 24 21.28 -28.75 -0.76
C LEU A 24 20.94 -30.12 -0.15
N ALA A 25 19.75 -30.26 0.42
CA ALA A 25 19.30 -31.54 0.98
C ALA A 25 19.19 -32.63 -0.12
N LEU A 26 18.66 -32.30 -1.31
CA LEU A 26 18.59 -33.23 -2.47
C LEU A 26 19.98 -33.62 -2.98
N GLN A 27 20.99 -32.79 -2.71
CA GLN A 27 22.40 -33.10 -2.99
C GLN A 27 23.10 -33.86 -1.83
N GLY A 28 22.35 -34.26 -0.79
CA GLY A 28 22.86 -35.01 0.37
C GLY A 28 23.39 -34.12 1.53
N ASN A 29 23.20 -32.83 1.46
CA ASN A 29 23.70 -31.88 2.47
C ASN A 29 22.54 -31.13 3.19
N VAL A 30 22.11 -31.65 4.34
CA VAL A 30 21.09 -31.02 5.17
C VAL A 30 21.72 -29.96 6.05
N VAL A 31 21.28 -28.71 5.91
CA VAL A 31 21.84 -27.55 6.60
C VAL A 31 20.86 -26.96 7.62
N LYS A 32 21.39 -26.34 8.68
CA LYS A 32 20.59 -25.63 9.70
C LYS A 32 20.52 -24.11 9.48
N GLU A 33 21.34 -23.59 8.61
CA GLU A 33 21.40 -22.18 8.23
C GLU A 33 21.89 -22.09 6.79
N VAL A 34 21.44 -21.08 6.06
CA VAL A 34 21.95 -20.76 4.73
C VAL A 34 22.37 -19.30 4.65
N GLU A 35 23.45 -19.07 3.94
CA GLU A 35 23.83 -17.74 3.49
C GLU A 35 23.10 -17.42 2.19
N LEU A 36 22.51 -16.22 2.11
CA LEU A 36 21.76 -15.73 0.98
C LEU A 36 22.10 -14.27 0.70
N HIS A 37 22.51 -13.96 -0.53
CA HIS A 37 22.63 -12.57 -0.96
C HIS A 37 21.24 -11.97 -1.20
N ALA A 38 20.89 -10.95 -0.43
CA ALA A 38 19.70 -10.13 -0.66
C ALA A 38 19.86 -9.33 -1.96
N LEU A 39 18.75 -8.89 -2.55
CA LEU A 39 18.78 -8.04 -3.76
C LEU A 39 19.46 -6.68 -3.53
N SER A 40 19.53 -6.24 -2.27
CA SER A 40 20.30 -5.05 -1.85
C SER A 40 21.82 -5.27 -1.82
N GLY A 41 22.29 -6.51 -2.02
CA GLY A 41 23.70 -6.89 -1.93
C GLY A 41 24.16 -7.35 -0.54
N GLU A 42 23.34 -7.19 0.49
CA GLU A 42 23.66 -7.61 1.86
C GLU A 42 23.63 -9.14 1.97
N LEU A 43 24.58 -9.73 2.73
CA LEU A 43 24.58 -11.15 3.04
C LEU A 43 23.66 -11.42 4.24
N LEU A 44 22.69 -12.31 4.05
CA LEU A 44 21.76 -12.75 5.10
C LEU A 44 22.13 -14.13 5.56
N HIS A 45 22.13 -14.35 6.87
CA HIS A 45 22.22 -15.64 7.52
C HIS A 45 20.81 -16.04 7.98
N ILE A 46 20.21 -17.02 7.31
CA ILE A 46 18.82 -17.39 7.54
C ILE A 46 18.75 -18.80 8.12
N PRO A 47 18.27 -18.95 9.36
CA PRO A 47 18.07 -20.26 9.97
C PRO A 47 17.02 -21.08 9.21
N ILE A 48 17.27 -22.36 9.10
CA ILE A 48 16.35 -23.36 8.54
C ILE A 48 15.73 -24.13 9.70
N GLU A 49 14.43 -24.07 9.83
CA GLU A 49 13.68 -24.71 10.92
C GLU A 49 13.62 -26.23 10.71
N SER A 50 13.29 -26.66 9.49
CA SER A 50 13.23 -28.07 9.15
C SER A 50 13.47 -28.30 7.65
N VAL A 51 13.93 -29.51 7.31
CA VAL A 51 13.97 -30.00 5.92
C VAL A 51 13.43 -31.43 5.94
N GLU A 52 12.45 -31.68 5.06
CA GLU A 52 11.80 -32.97 4.90
C GLU A 52 11.94 -33.43 3.44
N PHE A 53 12.22 -34.73 3.22
CA PHE A 53 12.14 -35.30 1.90
C PHE A 53 10.68 -35.66 1.59
N THR A 54 10.22 -35.27 0.41
CA THR A 54 8.93 -35.65 -0.15
C THR A 54 9.07 -36.81 -1.11
N ALA A 55 7.99 -37.34 -1.66
CA ALA A 55 8.04 -38.42 -2.63
C ALA A 55 8.84 -38.08 -3.90
N THR A 56 8.93 -36.80 -4.26
CA THR A 56 9.50 -36.31 -5.52
C THR A 56 10.58 -35.25 -5.34
N GLY A 57 10.80 -34.73 -4.13
CA GLY A 57 11.69 -33.61 -3.88
C GLY A 57 12.06 -33.42 -2.42
N ALA A 58 12.34 -32.20 -2.04
CA ALA A 58 12.56 -31.81 -0.65
C ALA A 58 11.82 -30.50 -0.32
N LYS A 59 11.38 -30.38 0.92
CA LYS A 59 10.63 -29.25 1.44
C LYS A 59 11.36 -28.69 2.66
N ALA A 60 11.69 -27.41 2.63
CA ALA A 60 12.34 -26.70 3.74
C ALA A 60 11.37 -25.69 4.36
N GLU A 61 11.51 -25.49 5.67
CA GLU A 61 10.78 -24.51 6.44
C GLU A 61 11.71 -23.41 6.95
N VAL A 62 11.28 -22.16 6.78
CA VAL A 62 11.92 -20.96 7.33
C VAL A 62 10.90 -20.16 8.14
N ILE A 63 11.23 -19.81 9.37
CA ILE A 63 10.39 -18.93 10.17
C ILE A 63 10.72 -17.48 9.82
N LYS A 64 9.70 -16.74 9.34
CA LYS A 64 9.83 -15.33 8.95
C LYS A 64 10.18 -14.46 10.14
N ASN A 65 11.32 -13.77 10.07
CA ASN A 65 11.72 -12.79 11.07
C ASN A 65 11.66 -11.37 10.47
N GLY A 66 10.73 -10.55 10.96
CA GLY A 66 10.57 -9.14 10.56
C GLY A 66 11.49 -8.18 11.29
N GLY A 67 12.34 -8.65 12.19
CA GLY A 67 13.11 -7.78 13.08
C GLY A 67 12.19 -7.02 14.06
N ASP A 68 12.46 -5.74 14.27
CA ASP A 68 11.64 -4.85 15.10
C ASP A 68 10.49 -4.17 14.31
N ASP A 69 10.24 -4.58 13.03
CA ASP A 69 9.12 -4.09 12.25
C ASP A 69 7.80 -4.75 12.69
N PRO A 70 6.68 -3.99 12.77
CA PRO A 70 5.35 -4.55 13.08
C PRO A 70 4.74 -5.33 11.91
N ASP A 71 5.55 -6.03 11.15
CA ASP A 71 5.15 -6.86 10.01
C ASP A 71 4.24 -8.00 10.46
N ILE A 72 3.03 -8.05 9.90
CA ILE A 72 2.02 -9.06 10.25
C ILE A 72 2.45 -10.49 9.89
N THR A 73 3.45 -10.65 9.01
CA THR A 73 4.02 -11.95 8.63
C THR A 73 5.12 -12.42 9.57
N HIS A 74 5.51 -11.62 10.58
CA HIS A 74 6.50 -12.03 11.58
C HIS A 74 6.07 -13.32 12.27
N GLY A 75 6.99 -14.30 12.39
CA GLY A 75 6.72 -15.60 12.98
C GLY A 75 5.85 -16.56 12.12
N ALA A 76 5.60 -16.22 10.87
CA ALA A 76 4.93 -17.13 9.96
C ALA A 76 5.93 -18.14 9.37
N SER A 77 5.53 -19.41 9.28
CA SER A 77 6.27 -20.44 8.56
C SER A 77 6.16 -20.23 7.06
N VAL A 78 7.29 -20.18 6.38
CA VAL A 78 7.42 -20.17 4.92
C VAL A 78 8.03 -21.50 4.50
N PHE A 79 7.24 -22.32 3.85
CA PHE A 79 7.67 -23.61 3.28
C PHE A 79 8.02 -23.43 1.83
N THR A 80 9.11 -24.05 1.41
CA THR A 80 9.51 -24.11 0.00
C THR A 80 9.81 -25.56 -0.36
N GLU A 81 9.02 -26.13 -1.25
CA GLU A 81 9.24 -27.45 -1.81
C GLU A 81 9.90 -27.31 -3.18
N VAL A 82 10.94 -28.10 -3.43
CA VAL A 82 11.69 -28.11 -4.68
C VAL A 82 11.70 -29.53 -5.27
N ILE A 83 11.32 -29.63 -6.54
CA ILE A 83 11.42 -30.85 -7.35
C ILE A 83 12.37 -30.54 -8.50
N ILE A 84 13.54 -31.21 -8.53
CA ILE A 84 14.54 -30.98 -9.56
C ILE A 84 14.12 -31.69 -10.85
N ASN A 85 14.24 -30.99 -11.99
CA ASN A 85 14.00 -31.53 -13.31
C ASN A 85 15.32 -31.53 -14.11
N PRO A 86 15.95 -32.70 -14.30
CA PRO A 86 17.21 -32.81 -15.02
C PRO A 86 17.05 -32.76 -16.55
N GLN A 87 15.83 -32.68 -17.06
CA GLN A 87 15.52 -32.69 -18.50
C GLN A 87 15.07 -31.31 -19.03
N SER A 88 15.05 -30.29 -18.20
CA SER A 88 14.59 -28.98 -18.58
C SER A 88 15.25 -27.90 -17.72
N GLU A 89 15.71 -26.80 -18.32
CA GLU A 89 16.24 -25.60 -17.61
C GLU A 89 15.16 -24.71 -17.02
N ALA A 90 13.89 -25.05 -17.23
CA ALA A 90 12.78 -24.22 -16.76
C ALA A 90 12.72 -24.23 -15.23
N VAL A 91 12.52 -23.02 -14.66
CA VAL A 91 12.21 -22.82 -13.25
C VAL A 91 10.77 -22.35 -13.16
N ASN A 92 9.91 -23.22 -12.66
CA ASN A 92 8.48 -22.95 -12.52
C ASN A 92 8.14 -22.61 -11.07
N PHE A 93 7.23 -21.66 -10.87
CA PHE A 93 6.79 -21.23 -9.56
C PHE A 93 5.32 -21.60 -9.34
N HIS A 94 5.01 -22.15 -8.17
CA HIS A 94 3.68 -22.59 -7.81
C HIS A 94 3.24 -21.98 -6.47
N ALA A 95 1.95 -21.63 -6.37
CA ALA A 95 1.33 -21.25 -5.12
C ALA A 95 0.90 -22.49 -4.35
N GLY A 96 1.49 -22.70 -3.20
CA GLY A 96 0.99 -23.63 -2.20
C GLY A 96 0.00 -22.96 -1.23
N LEU A 97 -0.37 -23.67 -0.17
CA LEU A 97 -1.32 -23.19 0.82
C LEU A 97 -0.92 -21.79 1.36
N GLY A 98 -1.83 -20.82 1.26
CA GLY A 98 -1.70 -19.47 1.82
C GLY A 98 -0.82 -18.50 1.00
N VAL A 99 -0.30 -18.92 -0.14
CA VAL A 99 0.21 -18.03 -1.18
C VAL A 99 -0.92 -17.76 -2.16
N GLY A 100 -1.18 -16.50 -2.47
CA GLY A 100 -2.28 -16.11 -3.33
C GLY A 100 -2.00 -16.30 -4.81
N THR A 101 -3.07 -16.25 -5.60
CA THR A 101 -3.05 -16.19 -7.07
C THR A 101 -3.53 -14.83 -7.53
N VAL A 102 -2.92 -14.26 -8.55
CA VAL A 102 -3.31 -12.97 -9.12
C VAL A 102 -4.57 -13.15 -9.98
N THR A 103 -5.66 -12.45 -9.61
CA THR A 103 -6.96 -12.51 -10.29
C THR A 103 -7.36 -11.19 -10.95
N GLU A 104 -6.58 -10.12 -10.74
CA GLU A 104 -6.79 -8.81 -11.35
C GLU A 104 -5.55 -8.35 -12.13
N PRO A 105 -5.73 -7.65 -13.26
CA PRO A 105 -4.60 -7.08 -14.01
C PRO A 105 -3.99 -5.88 -13.31
N GLY A 106 -2.79 -5.45 -13.71
CA GLY A 106 -2.11 -4.25 -13.23
C GLY A 106 -1.06 -4.48 -12.16
N LEU A 107 -0.84 -5.73 -11.73
CA LEU A 107 0.27 -6.11 -10.86
C LEU A 107 1.51 -6.48 -11.68
N SER A 108 2.67 -6.49 -11.01
CA SER A 108 3.94 -6.94 -11.62
C SER A 108 4.00 -8.45 -11.90
N VAL A 109 2.99 -9.19 -11.46
CA VAL A 109 2.79 -10.62 -11.71
C VAL A 109 1.56 -10.76 -12.62
N GLU A 110 1.68 -11.59 -13.65
CA GLU A 110 0.63 -11.80 -14.62
C GLU A 110 -0.61 -12.48 -14.03
N LEU A 111 -1.74 -12.24 -14.68
CA LEU A 111 -3.04 -12.83 -14.31
C LEU A 111 -2.95 -14.36 -14.29
N GLY A 112 -3.51 -14.99 -13.27
CA GLY A 112 -3.53 -16.44 -13.08
C GLY A 112 -2.23 -17.01 -12.50
N GLN A 113 -1.19 -16.21 -12.35
CA GLN A 113 0.09 -16.65 -11.79
C GLN A 113 0.11 -16.61 -10.25
N PRO A 114 0.96 -17.45 -9.60
CA PRO A 114 1.23 -17.33 -8.18
C PRO A 114 1.69 -15.91 -7.82
N ALA A 115 1.15 -15.34 -6.76
CA ALA A 115 1.49 -14.00 -6.28
C ALA A 115 2.90 -13.98 -5.65
N ILE A 116 3.89 -14.40 -6.41
CA ILE A 116 5.32 -14.37 -6.09
C ILE A 116 5.94 -13.28 -6.95
N ASN A 117 6.28 -12.16 -6.31
CA ASN A 117 6.76 -10.96 -7.01
C ASN A 117 8.12 -11.19 -7.72
N PRO A 118 8.48 -10.34 -8.70
CA PRO A 118 9.73 -10.50 -9.46
C PRO A 118 11.00 -10.56 -8.60
N GLY A 119 11.07 -9.80 -7.51
CA GLY A 119 12.23 -9.84 -6.59
C GLY A 119 12.47 -11.23 -5.99
N PRO A 120 11.51 -11.81 -5.26
CA PRO A 120 11.57 -13.18 -4.77
C PRO A 120 11.91 -14.22 -5.85
N ARG A 121 11.25 -14.13 -7.03
CA ARG A 121 11.57 -15.03 -8.15
C ARG A 121 13.04 -14.94 -8.56
N ARG A 122 13.58 -13.72 -8.67
CA ARG A 122 15.01 -13.51 -8.99
C ARG A 122 15.94 -14.15 -7.95
N MET A 123 15.66 -13.98 -6.66
CA MET A 123 16.49 -14.60 -5.60
C MET A 123 16.45 -16.13 -5.67
N MET A 124 15.27 -16.74 -5.84
CA MET A 124 15.15 -18.19 -6.00
C MET A 124 15.84 -18.69 -7.27
N MET A 125 15.69 -17.99 -8.40
CA MET A 125 16.39 -18.33 -9.65
C MET A 125 17.91 -18.22 -9.51
N GLN A 126 18.42 -17.23 -8.75
CA GLN A 126 19.85 -17.13 -8.48
C GLN A 126 20.35 -18.36 -7.71
N VAL A 127 19.65 -18.75 -6.67
CA VAL A 127 19.96 -19.98 -5.89
C VAL A 127 19.97 -21.22 -6.79
N VAL A 128 18.99 -21.38 -7.68
CA VAL A 128 18.92 -22.49 -8.62
C VAL A 128 20.16 -22.51 -9.53
N ARG A 129 20.54 -21.36 -10.10
CA ARG A 129 21.72 -21.24 -10.97
C ARG A 129 23.04 -21.48 -10.25
N GLU A 130 23.12 -21.17 -8.97
CA GLU A 130 24.31 -21.42 -8.14
C GLU A 130 24.51 -22.89 -7.79
N LEU A 131 23.40 -23.64 -7.61
CA LEU A 131 23.45 -24.96 -7.03
C LEU A 131 23.17 -26.12 -8.03
N LEU A 132 22.36 -25.86 -9.06
CA LEU A 132 22.05 -26.89 -10.03
C LEU A 132 23.02 -26.89 -11.23
N PRO A 133 23.35 -28.04 -11.80
CA PRO A 133 24.12 -28.13 -13.03
C PRO A 133 23.43 -27.43 -14.20
N GLN A 134 24.19 -26.96 -15.15
CA GLN A 134 23.66 -26.44 -16.41
C GLN A 134 22.78 -27.52 -17.11
N GLY A 135 21.62 -27.09 -17.61
CA GLY A 135 20.64 -27.99 -18.23
C GLY A 135 19.54 -28.44 -17.26
N TYR A 136 19.71 -28.19 -15.97
CA TYR A 136 18.74 -28.57 -14.93
C TYR A 136 17.85 -27.37 -14.53
N GLY A 137 16.56 -27.64 -14.36
CA GLY A 137 15.62 -26.70 -13.75
C GLY A 137 14.89 -27.34 -12.58
N CYS A 138 13.84 -26.70 -12.14
CA CYS A 138 13.03 -27.19 -11.02
C CYS A 138 11.65 -26.57 -10.95
N ASP A 139 10.75 -27.26 -10.28
CA ASP A 139 9.47 -26.72 -9.81
C ASP A 139 9.63 -26.30 -8.36
N ILE A 140 9.24 -25.05 -8.05
CA ILE A 140 9.33 -24.45 -6.71
C ILE A 140 7.92 -24.10 -6.24
N THR A 141 7.44 -24.78 -5.20
CA THR A 141 6.17 -24.48 -4.55
C THR A 141 6.40 -23.74 -3.25
N VAL A 142 5.86 -22.52 -3.12
CA VAL A 142 5.93 -21.73 -1.87
C VAL A 142 4.61 -21.79 -1.14
N SER A 143 4.63 -22.13 0.16
CA SER A 143 3.44 -22.16 1.03
C SER A 143 3.66 -21.32 2.27
N ILE A 144 2.63 -20.58 2.68
CA ILE A 144 2.60 -19.81 3.94
C ILE A 144 1.23 -20.08 4.58
N PRO A 145 1.04 -21.17 5.34
CA PRO A 145 -0.29 -21.60 5.79
C PRO A 145 -1.13 -20.52 6.49
N LYS A 146 -0.48 -19.70 7.33
CA LYS A 146 -1.13 -18.52 7.95
C LYS A 146 -1.54 -17.44 6.95
N GLY A 147 -1.06 -17.49 5.70
CA GLY A 147 -1.30 -16.48 4.66
C GLY A 147 -2.77 -16.31 4.32
N VAL A 148 -3.59 -17.38 4.42
CA VAL A 148 -5.05 -17.28 4.20
C VAL A 148 -5.72 -16.31 5.17
N GLU A 149 -5.33 -16.36 6.44
CA GLU A 149 -5.87 -15.44 7.46
C GLU A 149 -5.21 -14.06 7.39
N LEU A 150 -3.91 -14.01 7.16
CA LEU A 150 -3.16 -12.78 7.08
C LEU A 150 -3.63 -11.91 5.90
N ALA A 151 -4.00 -12.51 4.77
CA ALA A 151 -4.50 -11.79 3.59
C ALA A 151 -5.66 -10.85 3.94
N LYS A 152 -6.56 -11.25 4.84
CA LYS A 152 -7.71 -10.44 5.29
C LYS A 152 -7.31 -9.13 5.98
N LYS A 153 -6.07 -9.03 6.45
CA LYS A 153 -5.51 -7.86 7.15
C LYS A 153 -4.58 -7.03 6.27
N THR A 154 -4.49 -7.35 4.98
CA THR A 154 -3.63 -6.70 3.99
C THR A 154 -4.44 -6.04 2.89
N LEU A 155 -3.75 -5.41 1.96
CA LEU A 155 -4.34 -4.91 0.71
C LEU A 155 -4.54 -6.02 -0.34
N ASN A 156 -4.04 -7.25 -0.13
CA ASN A 156 -4.10 -8.31 -1.14
C ASN A 156 -5.51 -8.54 -1.73
N PRO A 157 -6.59 -8.61 -0.94
CA PRO A 157 -7.93 -8.76 -1.51
C PRO A 157 -8.36 -7.59 -2.39
N LEU A 158 -7.91 -6.36 -2.08
CA LEU A 158 -8.21 -5.17 -2.90
C LEU A 158 -7.39 -5.15 -4.19
N LEU A 159 -6.25 -5.83 -4.20
CA LEU A 159 -5.36 -5.96 -5.35
C LEU A 159 -5.72 -7.15 -6.26
N GLY A 160 -6.76 -7.91 -5.93
CA GLY A 160 -7.11 -9.12 -6.66
C GLY A 160 -6.09 -10.24 -6.45
N ILE A 161 -5.65 -10.43 -5.22
CA ILE A 161 -4.81 -11.57 -4.83
C ILE A 161 -5.67 -12.47 -3.95
N GLU A 162 -6.02 -13.63 -4.46
CA GLU A 162 -6.94 -14.57 -3.83
C GLU A 162 -6.24 -15.83 -3.31
N GLY A 163 -6.78 -16.43 -2.24
CA GLY A 163 -6.28 -17.67 -1.65
C GLY A 163 -5.15 -17.50 -0.63
N GLY A 164 -4.54 -16.32 -0.53
CA GLY A 164 -3.46 -16.08 0.42
C GLY A 164 -2.82 -14.71 0.28
N ILE A 165 -1.56 -14.59 0.76
CA ILE A 165 -0.76 -13.37 0.64
C ILE A 165 0.23 -13.47 -0.52
N SER A 166 0.77 -12.32 -0.93
CA SER A 166 1.90 -12.25 -1.86
C SER A 166 3.21 -12.61 -1.16
N VAL A 167 4.10 -13.28 -1.89
CA VAL A 167 5.51 -13.41 -1.54
C VAL A 167 6.24 -12.19 -2.10
N ILE A 168 6.72 -11.31 -1.20
CA ILE A 168 7.27 -10.00 -1.55
C ILE A 168 8.70 -9.82 -1.04
N GLY A 169 9.39 -8.82 -1.61
CA GLY A 169 10.73 -8.41 -1.19
C GLY A 169 11.49 -7.77 -2.34
N THR A 170 11.49 -6.44 -2.39
CA THR A 170 12.22 -5.67 -3.41
C THR A 170 13.73 -5.62 -3.13
N THR A 171 14.10 -5.58 -1.86
CA THR A 171 15.49 -5.56 -1.40
C THR A 171 15.93 -6.89 -0.78
N GLY A 172 15.00 -7.72 -0.34
CA GLY A 172 15.22 -8.93 0.46
C GLY A 172 15.24 -8.67 1.97
N ILE A 173 15.33 -7.41 2.40
CA ILE A 173 15.45 -6.99 3.80
C ILE A 173 14.22 -6.22 4.24
N VAL A 174 13.76 -6.48 5.46
CA VAL A 174 12.75 -5.67 6.15
C VAL A 174 13.48 -4.64 7.01
N ARG A 175 13.36 -3.37 6.65
CA ARG A 175 13.85 -2.26 7.46
C ARG A 175 12.71 -1.74 8.32
N PRO A 176 12.81 -1.80 9.66
CA PRO A 176 11.73 -1.41 10.55
C PRO A 176 11.25 0.03 10.31
N MET A 177 9.93 0.20 10.31
CA MET A 177 9.27 1.51 10.17
C MET A 177 9.65 2.26 8.87
N SER A 178 9.92 1.54 7.78
CA SER A 178 10.25 2.12 6.49
C SER A 178 9.05 2.86 5.89
N GLU A 179 9.10 4.20 5.88
CA GLU A 179 8.07 5.02 5.20
C GLU A 179 8.03 4.75 3.70
N GLU A 180 9.19 4.56 3.07
CA GLU A 180 9.28 4.25 1.65
C GLU A 180 8.64 2.89 1.32
N GLY A 181 8.93 1.87 2.12
CA GLY A 181 8.29 0.55 1.98
C GLY A 181 6.77 0.66 2.11
N PHE A 182 6.27 1.47 3.04
CA PHE A 182 4.84 1.66 3.22
C PHE A 182 4.21 2.45 2.05
N LYS A 183 4.81 3.55 1.60
CA LYS A 183 4.36 4.29 0.40
C LYS A 183 4.23 3.37 -0.81
N ASN A 184 5.30 2.59 -1.09
CA ASN A 184 5.35 1.69 -2.24
C ASN A 184 4.36 0.52 -2.12
N SER A 185 3.91 0.16 -0.92
CA SER A 185 2.85 -0.85 -0.75
C SER A 185 1.45 -0.35 -1.13
N LEU A 186 1.24 0.97 -1.19
CA LEU A 186 -0.04 1.58 -1.53
C LEU A 186 -0.23 1.77 -3.04
N THR A 187 0.85 2.01 -3.79
CA THR A 187 0.78 2.36 -5.22
C THR A 187 0.17 1.29 -6.14
N PRO A 188 0.31 -0.04 -5.89
CA PRO A 188 -0.28 -1.06 -6.77
C PRO A 188 -1.79 -0.95 -6.93
N GLN A 189 -2.51 -0.34 -5.96
CA GLN A 189 -3.95 -0.08 -6.08
C GLN A 189 -4.27 0.79 -7.30
N ILE A 190 -3.42 1.79 -7.62
CA ILE A 190 -3.60 2.69 -8.77
C ILE A 190 -3.40 1.91 -10.07
N SER A 191 -2.33 1.11 -10.17
CA SER A 191 -2.06 0.30 -11.36
C SER A 191 -3.18 -0.72 -11.62
N VAL A 192 -3.73 -1.35 -10.56
CA VAL A 192 -4.87 -2.25 -10.68
C VAL A 192 -6.12 -1.49 -11.13
N ALA A 193 -6.42 -0.31 -10.57
CA ALA A 193 -7.55 0.50 -11.00
C ALA A 193 -7.42 0.89 -12.49
N LYS A 194 -6.24 1.35 -12.90
CA LYS A 194 -5.95 1.73 -14.28
C LYS A 194 -6.12 0.55 -15.25
N ALA A 195 -5.58 -0.61 -14.91
CA ALA A 195 -5.69 -1.83 -15.73
C ALA A 195 -7.14 -2.35 -15.83
N ASN A 196 -7.99 -2.02 -14.83
CA ASN A 196 -9.43 -2.27 -14.88
C ASN A 196 -10.22 -1.18 -15.64
N GLY A 197 -9.56 -0.25 -16.31
CA GLY A 197 -10.17 0.76 -17.20
C GLY A 197 -10.62 2.04 -16.49
N TYR A 198 -10.21 2.27 -15.23
CA TYR A 198 -10.52 3.52 -14.52
C TYR A 198 -9.48 4.59 -14.84
N ASP A 199 -9.91 5.63 -15.55
CA ASP A 199 -9.16 6.88 -15.73
C ASP A 199 -9.47 7.90 -14.64
N ASP A 200 -10.62 7.75 -13.99
CA ASP A 200 -11.08 8.52 -12.81
C ASP A 200 -11.01 7.62 -11.58
N ILE A 201 -10.28 8.03 -10.53
CA ILE A 201 -10.11 7.25 -9.30
C ILE A 201 -10.47 8.07 -8.06
N VAL A 202 -10.67 7.37 -6.93
CA VAL A 202 -11.07 8.01 -5.65
C VAL A 202 -9.97 7.81 -4.63
N PHE A 203 -9.37 8.89 -4.15
CA PHE A 203 -8.42 8.85 -3.05
C PHE A 203 -9.13 8.99 -1.71
N VAL A 204 -8.93 7.99 -0.84
CA VAL A 204 -9.47 7.96 0.52
C VAL A 204 -8.31 7.90 1.53
N PRO A 205 -7.96 9.04 2.15
CA PRO A 205 -6.80 9.11 3.05
C PRO A 205 -7.05 8.48 4.43
N GLY A 206 -8.15 7.75 4.60
CA GLY A 206 -8.46 7.04 5.84
C GLY A 206 -9.78 6.30 5.79
N LYS A 207 -10.05 5.50 6.83
CA LYS A 207 -11.21 4.61 6.92
C LYS A 207 -12.56 5.33 6.81
N ILE A 208 -12.64 6.56 7.30
CA ILE A 208 -13.85 7.39 7.21
C ILE A 208 -14.20 7.64 5.74
N GLY A 209 -13.24 8.13 4.95
CA GLY A 209 -13.45 8.35 3.51
C GLY A 209 -13.81 7.08 2.76
N GLU A 210 -13.18 5.95 3.09
CA GLU A 210 -13.49 4.64 2.51
C GLU A 210 -14.95 4.22 2.80
N ASN A 211 -15.40 4.34 4.04
CA ASN A 211 -16.77 4.00 4.41
C ASN A 211 -17.78 4.88 3.69
N ILE A 212 -17.49 6.18 3.56
CA ILE A 212 -18.36 7.12 2.85
C ILE A 212 -18.40 6.78 1.37
N ALA A 213 -17.26 6.52 0.74
CA ALA A 213 -17.18 6.13 -0.67
C ALA A 213 -18.04 4.89 -0.95
N LYS A 214 -18.02 3.89 -0.05
CA LYS A 214 -18.89 2.70 -0.13
C LYS A 214 -20.38 3.06 0.01
N ASN A 215 -20.74 3.93 0.94
CA ASN A 215 -22.12 4.40 1.12
C ASN A 215 -22.63 5.20 -0.07
N LEU A 216 -21.75 5.90 -0.78
CA LEU A 216 -22.04 6.62 -2.01
C LEU A 216 -22.06 5.71 -3.25
N ALA A 217 -21.90 4.40 -3.06
CA ALA A 217 -21.83 3.38 -4.12
C ALA A 217 -20.76 3.69 -5.20
N LEU A 218 -19.67 4.36 -4.81
CA LEU A 218 -18.53 4.57 -5.70
C LEU A 218 -17.85 3.23 -6.05
N PRO A 219 -17.34 3.06 -7.28
CA PRO A 219 -16.76 1.81 -7.73
C PRO A 219 -15.60 1.36 -6.83
N GLN A 220 -15.72 0.18 -6.25
CA GLN A 220 -14.74 -0.29 -5.26
C GLN A 220 -13.33 -0.43 -5.83
N LYS A 221 -13.19 -0.83 -7.10
CA LYS A 221 -11.91 -0.94 -7.80
C LYS A 221 -11.26 0.42 -8.10
N ALA A 222 -12.03 1.50 -8.07
CA ALA A 222 -11.52 2.87 -8.19
C ALA A 222 -11.15 3.49 -6.85
N LEU A 223 -11.40 2.82 -5.71
CA LEU A 223 -11.08 3.33 -4.36
C LEU A 223 -9.63 3.02 -3.99
N ILE A 224 -8.84 4.06 -3.79
CA ILE A 224 -7.42 3.98 -3.48
C ILE A 224 -7.18 4.50 -2.07
N GLN A 225 -6.65 3.68 -1.19
CA GLN A 225 -6.23 4.08 0.15
C GLN A 225 -4.88 4.80 0.08
N THR A 226 -4.84 6.07 0.45
CA THR A 226 -3.61 6.88 0.39
C THR A 226 -2.90 7.05 1.73
N SER A 227 -3.55 6.65 2.83
CA SER A 227 -3.04 6.91 4.18
C SER A 227 -2.71 8.39 4.40
N ASN A 228 -1.48 8.71 4.79
CA ASN A 228 -1.00 10.08 4.97
C ASN A 228 -0.16 10.59 3.77
N PHE A 229 -0.01 9.78 2.72
CA PHE A 229 0.93 10.02 1.61
C PHE A 229 0.23 10.52 0.34
N ILE A 230 -0.67 11.49 0.50
CA ILE A 230 -1.49 12.01 -0.60
C ILE A 230 -0.63 12.50 -1.77
N GLY A 231 0.47 13.22 -1.50
CA GLY A 231 1.37 13.73 -2.54
C GLY A 231 2.00 12.62 -3.36
N HIS A 232 2.65 11.67 -2.70
CA HIS A 232 3.26 10.51 -3.37
C HIS A 232 2.25 9.73 -4.23
N MET A 233 1.02 9.57 -3.74
CA MET A 233 -0.01 8.87 -4.49
C MET A 233 -0.54 9.69 -5.68
N LEU A 234 -0.57 11.01 -5.58
CA LEU A 234 -0.89 11.90 -6.71
C LEU A 234 0.19 11.85 -7.79
N GLU A 235 1.47 11.90 -7.40
CA GLU A 235 2.62 11.77 -8.31
C GLU A 235 2.55 10.44 -9.05
N PHE A 236 2.37 9.33 -8.34
CA PHE A 236 2.25 8.01 -8.94
C PHE A 236 1.02 7.88 -9.86
N ALA A 237 -0.12 8.49 -9.48
CA ALA A 237 -1.32 8.49 -10.33
C ALA A 237 -1.09 9.27 -11.65
N ALA A 238 -0.35 10.38 -11.59
CA ALA A 238 0.03 11.13 -12.77
C ALA A 238 0.97 10.32 -13.69
N ASP A 239 1.97 9.65 -13.12
CA ASP A 239 2.91 8.79 -13.85
C ASP A 239 2.20 7.60 -14.53
N GLU A 240 1.18 7.01 -13.89
CA GLU A 240 0.33 5.95 -14.44
C GLU A 240 -0.69 6.45 -15.49
N GLY A 241 -0.75 7.76 -15.77
CA GLY A 241 -1.65 8.36 -16.75
C GLY A 241 -3.12 8.34 -16.30
N ILE A 242 -3.40 8.43 -15.00
CA ILE A 242 -4.73 8.70 -14.47
C ILE A 242 -5.16 10.11 -14.91
N LYS A 243 -6.40 10.29 -15.33
CA LYS A 243 -6.93 11.58 -15.80
C LYS A 243 -7.45 12.45 -14.68
N SER A 244 -8.12 11.85 -13.70
CA SER A 244 -8.64 12.61 -12.58
C SER A 244 -8.71 11.83 -11.26
N VAL A 245 -8.68 12.58 -10.17
CA VAL A 245 -8.76 12.08 -8.79
C VAL A 245 -9.88 12.79 -8.03
N LEU A 246 -10.81 12.02 -7.49
CA LEU A 246 -11.75 12.48 -6.47
C LEU A 246 -11.11 12.29 -5.09
N LEU A 247 -10.65 13.37 -4.47
CA LEU A 247 -10.09 13.34 -3.12
C LEU A 247 -11.24 13.44 -2.10
N LEU A 248 -11.57 12.32 -1.46
CA LEU A 248 -12.69 12.20 -0.52
C LEU A 248 -12.19 11.92 0.89
N GLY A 249 -12.38 12.84 1.82
CA GLY A 249 -11.87 12.63 3.17
C GLY A 249 -12.33 13.62 4.21
N HIS A 250 -11.94 13.32 5.45
CA HIS A 250 -12.27 14.11 6.62
C HIS A 250 -11.56 15.46 6.63
N LEU A 251 -12.26 16.51 7.13
CA LEU A 251 -11.77 17.89 7.23
C LEU A 251 -10.35 17.97 7.82
N GLY A 252 -10.05 17.22 8.89
CA GLY A 252 -8.75 17.26 9.56
C GLY A 252 -7.55 16.84 8.72
N LYS A 253 -7.77 16.07 7.63
CA LYS A 253 -6.71 15.76 6.67
C LYS A 253 -6.74 16.70 5.46
N LEU A 254 -7.94 16.95 4.89
CA LEU A 254 -8.05 17.70 3.65
C LEU A 254 -7.79 19.20 3.81
N VAL A 255 -8.02 19.77 5.00
CA VAL A 255 -7.60 21.14 5.30
C VAL A 255 -6.08 21.32 5.14
N LYS A 256 -5.27 20.30 5.46
CA LYS A 256 -3.82 20.34 5.25
C LYS A 256 -3.48 20.41 3.77
N VAL A 257 -4.18 19.64 2.93
CA VAL A 257 -4.00 19.68 1.47
C VAL A 257 -4.36 21.07 0.92
N ALA A 258 -5.42 21.71 1.43
CA ALA A 258 -5.76 23.10 1.09
C ALA A 258 -4.63 24.09 1.43
N GLY A 259 -3.84 23.80 2.46
CA GLY A 259 -2.63 24.52 2.83
C GLY A 259 -1.35 24.09 2.09
N GLY A 260 -1.44 23.13 1.16
CA GLY A 260 -0.27 22.61 0.43
C GLY A 260 0.56 21.57 1.18
N ILE A 261 -0.01 20.93 2.23
CA ILE A 261 0.65 19.89 3.02
C ILE A 261 0.14 18.53 2.54
N PHE A 262 0.98 17.80 1.81
CA PHE A 262 0.63 16.53 1.16
C PHE A 262 1.04 15.28 1.94
N TYR A 263 1.97 15.41 2.89
CA TYR A 263 2.20 14.41 3.91
C TYR A 263 1.40 14.78 5.17
N THR A 264 0.19 14.24 5.29
CA THR A 264 -0.81 14.72 6.26
C THR A 264 -0.64 14.21 7.70
N HIS A 265 0.45 13.47 8.01
CA HIS A 265 0.73 13.00 9.36
C HIS A 265 1.00 14.18 10.31
N SER A 266 0.36 14.21 11.50
CA SER A 266 0.44 15.33 12.44
C SER A 266 1.84 15.62 13.01
N LYS A 267 2.71 14.58 13.07
CA LYS A 267 4.11 14.77 13.50
C LYS A 267 4.99 15.47 12.44
N ILE A 268 4.54 15.50 11.20
CA ILE A 268 5.29 16.13 10.09
C ILE A 268 4.87 17.59 9.97
N ALA A 269 3.55 17.84 9.93
CA ALA A 269 3.01 19.17 9.90
C ALA A 269 1.61 19.19 10.50
N ASP A 270 1.34 20.16 11.38
CA ASP A 270 0.02 20.40 11.95
C ASP A 270 -0.30 21.89 11.94
N ALA A 271 -0.80 22.38 10.81
CA ALA A 271 -1.24 23.76 10.61
C ALA A 271 -2.74 23.84 10.34
N ARG A 272 -3.52 22.91 10.90
CA ARG A 272 -4.96 22.80 10.61
C ARG A 272 -5.74 24.03 11.02
N LEU A 273 -5.48 24.56 12.22
CA LEU A 273 -6.18 25.73 12.76
C LEU A 273 -5.75 27.01 12.06
N GLU A 274 -4.47 27.15 11.74
CA GLU A 274 -3.91 28.24 10.97
C GLU A 274 -4.54 28.34 9.58
N ILE A 275 -4.68 27.20 8.90
CA ILE A 275 -5.31 27.15 7.58
C ILE A 275 -6.80 27.49 7.71
N LEU A 276 -7.54 26.90 8.67
CA LEU A 276 -8.94 27.24 8.91
C LEU A 276 -9.11 28.72 9.19
N ALA A 277 -8.30 29.28 10.08
CA ALA A 277 -8.37 30.69 10.47
C ALA A 277 -8.09 31.65 9.30
N SER A 278 -7.10 31.31 8.45
CA SER A 278 -6.73 32.16 7.30
C SER A 278 -7.87 32.25 6.27
N TYR A 279 -8.52 31.14 5.94
CA TYR A 279 -9.67 31.15 5.03
C TYR A 279 -10.93 31.73 5.68
N ALA A 280 -11.10 31.60 7.00
CA ALA A 280 -12.18 32.25 7.72
C ALA A 280 -12.04 33.78 7.69
N ALA A 281 -10.83 34.29 7.94
CA ALA A 281 -10.52 35.71 7.82
C ALA A 281 -10.77 36.27 6.40
N MET A 282 -10.37 35.50 5.37
CA MET A 282 -10.58 35.84 3.96
C MET A 282 -12.06 35.98 3.61
N LEU A 283 -12.98 35.25 4.28
CA LEU A 283 -14.43 35.34 4.13
C LEU A 283 -15.07 36.36 5.09
N GLY A 284 -14.26 37.15 5.81
CA GLY A 284 -14.71 38.26 6.65
C GLY A 284 -14.96 37.90 8.11
N MET A 285 -14.33 36.81 8.63
CA MET A 285 -14.28 36.60 10.09
C MET A 285 -13.41 37.68 10.72
N ASP A 286 -13.90 38.29 11.79
CA ASP A 286 -13.14 39.28 12.53
C ASP A 286 -12.00 38.67 13.37
N SER A 287 -11.18 39.54 13.96
CA SER A 287 -10.01 39.09 14.74
C SER A 287 -10.39 38.27 15.98
N ASP A 288 -11.57 38.47 16.55
CA ASP A 288 -12.00 37.73 17.74
C ASP A 288 -12.46 36.32 17.36
N GLY A 289 -13.16 36.17 16.25
CA GLY A 289 -13.48 34.88 15.68
C GLY A 289 -12.23 34.08 15.31
N VAL A 290 -11.24 34.72 14.68
CA VAL A 290 -9.93 34.09 14.40
C VAL A 290 -9.26 33.58 15.69
N LYS A 291 -9.23 34.42 16.75
CA LYS A 291 -8.70 34.02 18.06
C LYS A 291 -9.50 32.87 18.70
N GLU A 292 -10.81 32.78 18.48
CA GLU A 292 -11.62 31.64 18.94
C GLU A 292 -11.18 30.35 18.27
N ILE A 293 -10.87 30.35 16.96
CA ILE A 293 -10.36 29.17 16.25
C ILE A 293 -9.04 28.69 16.87
N PHE A 294 -8.12 29.59 17.22
CA PHE A 294 -6.84 29.20 17.83
C PHE A 294 -6.95 28.65 19.27
N LYS A 295 -8.08 28.84 19.95
CA LYS A 295 -8.30 28.29 21.30
C LYS A 295 -8.73 26.83 21.31
N VAL A 296 -9.18 26.28 20.18
CA VAL A 296 -9.60 24.88 20.09
C VAL A 296 -8.42 23.98 19.67
N LYS A 297 -8.60 22.66 19.80
CA LYS A 297 -7.54 21.68 19.51
C LYS A 297 -7.79 20.85 18.26
N THR A 298 -9.02 20.85 17.76
CA THR A 298 -9.43 19.98 16.65
C THR A 298 -10.23 20.75 15.61
N THR A 299 -10.25 20.25 14.40
CA THR A 299 -11.07 20.78 13.31
C THR A 299 -12.56 20.70 13.62
N GLU A 300 -13.00 19.65 14.32
CA GLU A 300 -14.39 19.51 14.77
C GLU A 300 -14.80 20.60 15.75
N ALA A 301 -13.92 20.95 16.69
CA ALA A 301 -14.18 22.00 17.64
C ALA A 301 -14.18 23.42 17.00
N ALA A 302 -13.55 23.58 15.85
CA ALA A 302 -13.58 24.79 15.05
C ALA A 302 -14.89 24.95 14.24
N MET A 303 -15.57 23.85 13.86
CA MET A 303 -16.79 23.91 13.05
C MET A 303 -17.92 24.74 13.63
N PRO A 304 -18.28 24.63 14.94
CA PRO A 304 -19.29 25.50 15.55
C PRO A 304 -18.92 26.98 15.53
N ILE A 305 -17.62 27.30 15.63
CA ILE A 305 -17.14 28.70 15.55
C ILE A 305 -17.36 29.24 14.13
N ILE A 306 -16.99 28.46 13.11
CA ILE A 306 -17.19 28.80 11.69
C ILE A 306 -18.69 29.02 11.40
N ALA A 307 -19.56 28.17 11.95
CA ALA A 307 -21.01 28.30 11.81
C ALA A 307 -21.56 29.57 12.54
N LYS A 308 -21.07 29.87 13.75
CA LYS A 308 -21.41 31.06 14.52
C LYS A 308 -21.19 32.37 13.75
N TYR A 309 -20.11 32.41 12.94
CA TYR A 309 -19.77 33.56 12.10
C TYR A 309 -20.41 33.53 10.70
N ASN A 310 -21.40 32.65 10.47
CA ASN A 310 -22.15 32.48 9.21
C ASN A 310 -21.27 32.22 7.99
N LEU A 311 -20.10 31.59 8.17
CA LEU A 311 -19.19 31.32 7.06
C LEU A 311 -19.62 30.11 6.23
N VAL A 312 -20.38 29.18 6.83
CA VAL A 312 -20.93 28.02 6.09
C VAL A 312 -21.80 28.50 4.94
N GLN A 313 -22.69 29.49 5.17
CA GLN A 313 -23.57 30.09 4.17
C GLN A 313 -22.79 30.85 3.09
N LYS A 314 -21.57 31.27 3.39
CA LYS A 314 -20.65 31.92 2.44
C LYS A 314 -19.80 30.92 1.63
N GLY A 315 -20.07 29.62 1.71
CA GLY A 315 -19.35 28.60 0.97
C GLY A 315 -17.95 28.29 1.53
N TYR A 316 -17.74 28.42 2.83
CA TYR A 316 -16.43 28.22 3.48
C TYR A 316 -15.80 26.87 3.17
N TYR A 317 -16.56 25.79 3.27
CA TYR A 317 -16.04 24.42 3.02
C TYR A 317 -15.87 24.12 1.54
N ASP A 318 -16.68 24.72 0.65
CA ASP A 318 -16.51 24.61 -0.79
C ASP A 318 -15.23 25.33 -1.23
N LEU A 319 -14.94 26.51 -0.63
CA LEU A 319 -13.68 27.21 -0.84
C LEU A 319 -12.46 26.36 -0.41
N LEU A 320 -12.54 25.73 0.77
CA LEU A 320 -11.47 24.82 1.22
C LEU A 320 -11.29 23.63 0.27
N ALA A 321 -12.37 23.04 -0.22
CA ALA A 321 -12.36 21.97 -1.19
C ALA A 321 -11.68 22.42 -2.51
N GLN A 322 -12.09 23.57 -3.04
CA GLN A 322 -11.49 24.17 -4.23
C GLN A 322 -9.98 24.41 -4.05
N ARG A 323 -9.57 24.91 -2.87
CA ARG A 323 -8.15 25.14 -2.58
C ARG A 323 -7.36 23.85 -2.48
N ALA A 324 -7.94 22.78 -1.90
CA ALA A 324 -7.31 21.47 -1.82
C ALA A 324 -7.10 20.90 -3.23
N SER A 325 -8.09 20.97 -4.11
CA SER A 325 -7.98 20.55 -5.51
C SER A 325 -6.92 21.33 -6.26
N LEU A 326 -6.95 22.66 -6.20
CA LEU A 326 -5.96 23.51 -6.87
C LEU A 326 -4.53 23.20 -6.41
N ARG A 327 -4.32 23.01 -5.10
CA ARG A 327 -3.00 22.67 -4.55
C ARG A 327 -2.54 21.27 -4.99
N ALA A 328 -3.46 20.32 -5.05
CA ALA A 328 -3.17 18.96 -5.51
C ALA A 328 -2.82 18.94 -7.00
N GLU A 329 -3.54 19.67 -7.85
CA GLU A 329 -3.21 19.84 -9.27
C GLU A 329 -1.84 20.49 -9.47
N GLN A 330 -1.54 21.57 -8.73
CA GLN A 330 -0.25 22.24 -8.77
C GLN A 330 0.90 21.31 -8.33
N HIS A 331 0.67 20.44 -7.35
CA HIS A 331 1.66 19.49 -6.84
C HIS A 331 2.14 18.53 -7.93
N VAL A 332 1.28 18.15 -8.85
CA VAL A 332 1.58 17.28 -10.00
C VAL A 332 1.67 18.07 -11.32
N PHE A 333 1.99 19.34 -11.28
CA PHE A 333 2.17 20.21 -12.45
C PHE A 333 0.98 20.20 -13.42
N ASN A 334 -0.23 20.06 -12.89
CA ASN A 334 -1.49 19.94 -13.62
C ASN A 334 -1.56 18.72 -14.58
N ALA A 335 -0.84 17.65 -14.26
CA ALA A 335 -0.84 16.42 -15.06
C ALA A 335 -2.18 15.67 -14.97
N LEU A 336 -2.97 15.89 -13.91
CA LEU A 336 -4.31 15.32 -13.71
C LEU A 336 -5.24 16.35 -13.08
N THR A 337 -6.56 16.14 -13.21
CA THR A 337 -7.58 16.98 -12.57
C THR A 337 -7.94 16.43 -11.20
N VAL A 338 -8.03 17.31 -10.20
CA VAL A 338 -8.48 16.93 -8.86
C VAL A 338 -9.81 17.60 -8.51
N GLY A 339 -10.70 16.82 -7.90
CA GLY A 339 -11.89 17.33 -7.23
C GLY A 339 -11.89 16.88 -5.77
N THR A 340 -12.31 17.73 -4.85
CA THR A 340 -12.25 17.46 -3.42
C THR A 340 -13.62 17.47 -2.77
N VAL A 341 -13.91 16.47 -1.94
CA VAL A 341 -15.08 16.36 -1.07
C VAL A 341 -14.62 16.30 0.37
N ILE A 342 -15.01 17.29 1.16
CA ILE A 342 -14.69 17.38 2.58
C ILE A 342 -15.88 16.90 3.41
N VAL A 343 -15.62 16.00 4.37
CA VAL A 343 -16.66 15.39 5.21
C VAL A 343 -16.35 15.53 6.70
N THR A 344 -17.40 15.38 7.54
CA THR A 344 -17.27 15.26 9.00
C THR A 344 -16.78 13.85 9.40
N LEU A 345 -16.45 13.65 10.67
CA LEU A 345 -16.19 12.32 11.25
C LEU A 345 -17.40 11.37 11.13
N LYS A 346 -18.62 11.91 11.05
CA LYS A 346 -19.87 11.13 10.87
C LYS A 346 -20.19 10.81 9.42
N GLY A 347 -19.44 11.40 8.47
CA GLY A 347 -19.64 11.18 7.05
C GLY A 347 -20.59 12.18 6.36
N GLU A 348 -21.01 13.23 7.05
CA GLU A 348 -21.79 14.29 6.45
C GLU A 348 -20.90 15.15 5.55
N ILE A 349 -21.38 15.48 4.36
CA ILE A 349 -20.64 16.33 3.43
C ILE A 349 -20.68 17.76 3.95
N LEU A 350 -19.51 18.36 4.17
CA LEU A 350 -19.35 19.75 4.56
C LEU A 350 -19.29 20.67 3.34
N GLY A 351 -18.58 20.26 2.31
CA GLY A 351 -18.43 21.00 1.06
C GLY A 351 -17.66 20.21 0.00
N MET A 352 -17.77 20.66 -1.22
CA MET A 352 -17.10 20.09 -2.39
C MET A 352 -16.94 21.13 -3.50
N ASP A 353 -15.96 20.94 -4.36
CA ASP A 353 -15.78 21.81 -5.53
C ASP A 353 -16.51 21.29 -6.79
N ASP A 354 -16.48 22.09 -7.86
CA ASP A 354 -17.11 21.73 -9.13
C ASP A 354 -16.46 20.53 -9.83
N ASN A 355 -15.13 20.34 -9.65
CA ASN A 355 -14.44 19.20 -10.19
C ASN A 355 -14.89 17.91 -9.49
N ALA A 356 -15.09 17.95 -8.17
CA ALA A 356 -15.62 16.81 -7.43
C ALA A 356 -17.00 16.38 -7.93
N ARG A 357 -17.88 17.33 -8.24
CA ARG A 357 -19.21 17.05 -8.82
C ARG A 357 -19.09 16.34 -10.19
N LYS A 358 -18.21 16.84 -11.06
CA LYS A 358 -17.98 16.28 -12.40
C LYS A 358 -17.36 14.88 -12.33
N ILE A 359 -16.31 14.71 -11.53
CA ILE A 359 -15.62 13.43 -11.38
C ILE A 359 -16.54 12.40 -10.72
N GLY A 360 -17.22 12.80 -9.63
CA GLY A 360 -18.19 11.95 -8.95
C GLY A 360 -19.32 11.48 -9.87
N GLY A 361 -19.86 12.36 -10.71
CA GLY A 361 -20.86 12.01 -11.72
C GLY A 361 -20.37 10.96 -12.71
N ARG A 362 -19.11 11.07 -13.21
CA ARG A 362 -18.52 10.05 -14.08
C ARG A 362 -18.29 8.70 -13.39
N LEU A 363 -18.02 8.73 -12.08
CA LEU A 363 -17.90 7.54 -11.24
C LEU A 363 -19.25 6.95 -10.80
N GLY A 364 -20.37 7.50 -11.27
CA GLY A 364 -21.72 7.01 -10.96
C GLY A 364 -22.31 7.57 -9.66
N TRP A 365 -21.68 8.56 -9.05
CA TRP A 365 -22.22 9.21 -7.87
C TRP A 365 -23.40 10.11 -8.25
N ASN A 366 -24.61 9.69 -7.91
CA ASN A 366 -25.81 10.50 -8.07
C ASN A 366 -25.87 11.55 -6.95
N LEU A 367 -25.37 12.74 -7.25
CA LEU A 367 -25.58 13.94 -6.41
C LEU A 367 -27.06 14.32 -6.50
N LYS A 368 -27.85 13.98 -5.46
CA LYS A 368 -29.19 14.50 -5.28
C LYS A 368 -29.14 15.92 -4.69
#